data_9aa063a23dd604f67f6b15dab4c48959
#
_entry.id   9aa063a23dd604f67f6b15dab4c48959
#
_cell.length_a   1.000
_cell.length_b   1.000
_cell.length_c   1.000
_cell.angle_alpha   90.00
_cell.angle_beta   90.00
_cell.angle_gamma   90.00
#
_symmetry.space_group_name_H-M   'P 1'
#
loop_
_entity.id
_entity.type
_entity.pdbx_description
1 polymer ?
#
loop_
_entity_poly.entity_id
_entity_poly.type
_entity_poly.pdbx_seq_one_letter_code
_entity_poly.pdbx_strand_id
1 'polypeptide(L)'
;MPLILPEFIESDEKMKYNIPGDCMIGLKNPYISVEYSGQPSFGGDQRRCGGKVLQRCGCGVVAALDMLLYLNCWHSDVHIPEFANFCAASPLPQPAYEQALEMLRRAYFPLFYPFGMNGLALSLGMNLFFKRHTLPYKARWSVPRTELWQRIGAMLERDLPVIMAVGPNFPRFWQKKGANFFRLSPEGRYEPSVSARAHFVTATGLDDEWIELSSWGSRYYMRRDEFARYAKECSNSLLCSILYIEHK
;
A
#
# COMPACT_ATOMS: atom_id res chain seq x y z
N MET A 1 -17.69 13.17 -9.58
CA MET A 1 -16.26 13.42 -9.32
C MET A 1 -15.46 12.60 -10.32
N PRO A 2 -14.60 13.18 -11.17
CA PRO A 2 -13.91 12.43 -12.21
C PRO A 2 -12.94 11.42 -11.60
N LEU A 3 -12.64 10.35 -12.35
CA LEU A 3 -11.62 9.35 -12.05
C LEU A 3 -10.34 10.05 -11.61
N ILE A 4 -9.83 9.72 -10.43
CA ILE A 4 -8.47 10.08 -10.02
C ILE A 4 -7.55 9.05 -10.69
N LEU A 5 -7.33 9.23 -11.99
CA LEU A 5 -6.20 8.61 -12.66
C LEU A 5 -4.93 9.27 -12.12
N PRO A 6 -3.82 8.56 -11.97
CA PRO A 6 -2.55 9.18 -11.63
C PRO A 6 -2.26 10.27 -12.67
N GLU A 7 -2.11 11.51 -12.20
CA GLU A 7 -1.66 12.62 -13.05
C GLU A 7 -0.16 12.39 -13.33
N PHE A 8 0.21 12.34 -14.60
CA PHE A 8 1.63 12.32 -14.98
C PHE A 8 2.26 13.67 -14.61
N ILE A 9 3.44 13.62 -14.02
CA ILE A 9 4.18 14.80 -13.62
C ILE A 9 4.99 15.26 -14.84
N GLU A 10 4.56 16.34 -15.50
CA GLU A 10 5.44 17.15 -16.34
C GLU A 10 6.26 18.04 -15.40
N SER A 11 7.52 17.71 -15.18
CA SER A 11 8.44 18.56 -14.43
C SER A 11 9.75 18.75 -15.20
N ASP A 12 10.07 20.01 -15.45
CA ASP A 12 11.31 20.46 -16.11
C ASP A 12 12.55 20.48 -15.16
N GLU A 13 12.40 20.11 -13.88
CA GLU A 13 13.53 20.03 -12.95
C GLU A 13 13.95 18.58 -12.72
N LYS A 14 15.03 18.16 -13.39
CA LYS A 14 15.76 16.92 -13.08
C LYS A 14 16.52 17.09 -11.75
N MET A 15 15.82 16.92 -10.63
CA MET A 15 16.47 16.76 -9.34
C MET A 15 17.26 15.43 -9.34
N LYS A 16 18.58 15.51 -9.20
CA LYS A 16 19.46 14.35 -9.02
C LYS A 16 19.34 13.88 -7.58
N TYR A 17 18.68 12.76 -7.34
CA TYR A 17 18.65 12.09 -6.05
C TYR A 17 19.75 11.03 -5.99
N ASN A 18 20.36 10.87 -4.82
CA ASN A 18 21.41 9.87 -4.60
C ASN A 18 20.86 8.45 -4.71
N ILE A 19 21.74 7.50 -5.10
CA ILE A 19 21.44 6.06 -5.14
C ILE A 19 20.98 5.60 -3.76
N PRO A 20 19.98 4.66 -3.67
CA PRO A 20 19.57 4.08 -2.38
C PRO A 20 20.81 3.58 -1.65
N GLY A 21 21.04 4.08 -0.45
CA GLY A 21 22.17 3.65 0.38
C GLY A 21 22.06 2.18 0.78
N ASP A 22 23.17 1.54 1.08
CA ASP A 22 23.30 0.14 1.51
C ASP A 22 22.55 -0.24 2.80
N CYS A 23 21.63 0.60 3.29
CA CYS A 23 21.00 0.51 4.60
C CYS A 23 19.47 0.61 4.60
N MET A 24 18.79 0.24 3.50
CA MET A 24 17.33 0.21 3.49
C MET A 24 16.81 -0.99 4.31
N ILE A 25 16.07 -0.71 5.39
CA ILE A 25 15.29 -1.71 6.11
C ILE A 25 14.14 -2.12 5.20
N GLY A 26 14.02 -3.40 4.87
CA GLY A 26 12.97 -3.91 3.99
C GLY A 26 12.41 -5.24 4.44
N LEU A 27 11.37 -5.69 3.76
CA LEU A 27 10.85 -7.04 3.93
C LEU A 27 11.94 -8.06 3.60
N LYS A 28 12.01 -9.12 4.40
CA LYS A 28 13.06 -10.16 4.28
C LYS A 28 12.75 -11.18 3.20
N ASN A 29 11.47 -11.33 2.89
CA ASN A 29 10.97 -12.28 1.91
C ASN A 29 10.45 -11.58 0.66
N PRO A 30 10.38 -12.27 -0.50
CA PRO A 30 9.82 -11.70 -1.73
C PRO A 30 8.40 -11.19 -1.52
N TYR A 31 8.15 -9.95 -1.97
CA TYR A 31 6.80 -9.39 -1.90
C TYR A 31 5.87 -10.08 -2.90
N ILE A 32 4.57 -10.00 -2.65
CA ILE A 32 3.53 -10.61 -3.47
C ILE A 32 3.66 -10.17 -4.93
N SER A 33 3.59 -11.11 -5.85
CA SER A 33 3.58 -10.89 -7.28
C SER A 33 2.35 -11.51 -7.92
N VAL A 34 1.70 -10.76 -8.80
CA VAL A 34 0.52 -11.22 -9.55
C VAL A 34 0.85 -11.17 -11.03
N GLU A 35 0.47 -12.19 -11.79
CA GLU A 35 0.66 -12.20 -13.24
C GLU A 35 -0.45 -11.43 -13.95
N TYR A 36 -0.08 -10.37 -14.64
CA TYR A 36 -0.99 -9.62 -15.49
C TYR A 36 -0.51 -9.66 -16.95
N SER A 37 -1.30 -10.31 -17.82
CA SER A 37 -0.95 -10.44 -19.24
C SER A 37 0.44 -11.04 -19.49
N GLY A 38 0.80 -12.10 -18.75
CA GLY A 38 2.10 -12.78 -18.87
C GLY A 38 3.28 -12.03 -18.23
N GLN A 39 3.05 -10.95 -17.47
CA GLN A 39 4.08 -10.19 -16.81
C GLN A 39 3.86 -10.16 -15.29
N PRO A 40 4.92 -10.43 -14.49
CA PRO A 40 4.84 -10.34 -13.05
C PRO A 40 4.73 -8.89 -12.59
N SER A 41 3.94 -8.64 -11.56
CA SER A 41 3.81 -7.35 -10.89
C SER A 41 4.54 -7.31 -9.56
N PHE A 42 4.56 -6.14 -8.93
CA PHE A 42 4.97 -5.93 -7.54
C PHE A 42 3.75 -5.54 -6.72
N GLY A 43 3.07 -6.54 -6.13
CA GLY A 43 1.76 -6.42 -5.52
C GLY A 43 0.60 -6.39 -6.52
N GLY A 44 -0.62 -6.26 -6.00
CA GLY A 44 -1.83 -6.17 -6.82
C GLY A 44 -2.01 -4.84 -7.55
N ASP A 45 -2.76 -4.87 -8.66
CA ASP A 45 -3.14 -3.66 -9.41
C ASP A 45 -4.67 -3.53 -9.49
N GLN A 46 -5.24 -2.62 -8.70
CA GLN A 46 -6.69 -2.37 -8.72
C GLN A 46 -7.23 -1.98 -10.11
N ARG A 47 -6.41 -1.34 -10.95
CA ARG A 47 -6.82 -0.87 -12.31
C ARG A 47 -7.06 -2.03 -13.26
N ARG A 48 -6.47 -3.19 -12.99
CA ARG A 48 -6.58 -4.42 -13.79
C ARG A 48 -7.63 -5.39 -13.25
N CYS A 49 -8.26 -5.07 -12.09
CA CYS A 49 -9.31 -5.89 -11.51
C CYS A 49 -10.62 -5.79 -12.29
N GLY A 50 -11.40 -6.87 -12.29
CA GLY A 50 -12.77 -6.86 -12.81
C GLY A 50 -13.67 -5.94 -11.98
N GLY A 51 -14.47 -5.11 -12.68
CA GLY A 51 -15.51 -4.29 -12.03
C GLY A 51 -15.07 -2.88 -11.63
N LYS A 52 -15.90 -1.89 -12.01
CA LYS A 52 -15.65 -0.45 -11.86
C LYS A 52 -15.42 -0.01 -10.41
N VAL A 53 -16.03 -0.68 -9.43
CA VAL A 53 -15.90 -0.31 -8.02
C VAL A 53 -14.49 -0.61 -7.51
N LEU A 54 -13.95 -1.80 -7.79
CA LEU A 54 -12.57 -2.15 -7.42
C LEU A 54 -11.57 -1.28 -8.15
N GLN A 55 -11.73 -1.10 -9.46
CA GLN A 55 -10.84 -0.24 -10.23
C GLN A 55 -10.72 1.18 -9.66
N ARG A 56 -11.82 1.73 -9.18
CA ARG A 56 -11.86 3.11 -8.68
C ARG A 56 -11.54 3.26 -7.20
N CYS A 57 -11.97 2.31 -6.39
CA CYS A 57 -11.99 2.43 -4.93
C CYS A 57 -11.25 1.31 -4.21
N GLY A 58 -10.65 0.36 -4.94
CA GLY A 58 -10.13 -0.90 -4.40
C GLY A 58 -8.76 -0.83 -3.75
N CYS A 59 -8.06 0.30 -3.76
CA CYS A 59 -6.68 0.39 -3.26
C CYS A 59 -6.49 -0.16 -1.84
N GLY A 60 -7.41 0.13 -0.92
CA GLY A 60 -7.34 -0.39 0.44
C GLY A 60 -7.57 -1.90 0.53
N VAL A 61 -8.44 -2.45 -0.32
CA VAL A 61 -8.68 -3.91 -0.36
C VAL A 61 -7.49 -4.64 -0.97
N VAL A 62 -6.88 -4.07 -2.03
CA VAL A 62 -5.64 -4.58 -2.63
C VAL A 62 -4.51 -4.61 -1.60
N ALA A 63 -4.27 -3.49 -0.91
CA ALA A 63 -3.24 -3.42 0.12
C ALA A 63 -3.49 -4.42 1.28
N ALA A 64 -4.77 -4.61 1.67
CA ALA A 64 -5.14 -5.60 2.68
C ALA A 64 -4.89 -7.03 2.20
N LEU A 65 -5.28 -7.37 0.96
CA LEU A 65 -5.04 -8.70 0.40
C LEU A 65 -3.54 -8.99 0.29
N ASP A 66 -2.76 -8.05 -0.25
CA ASP A 66 -1.31 -8.21 -0.37
C ASP A 66 -0.65 -8.46 0.99
N MET A 67 -1.04 -7.70 2.04
CA MET A 67 -0.57 -7.92 3.41
C MET A 67 -0.96 -9.31 3.92
N LEU A 68 -2.22 -9.72 3.76
CA LEU A 68 -2.71 -11.01 4.25
C LEU A 68 -2.04 -12.20 3.53
N LEU A 69 -1.82 -12.09 2.22
CA LEU A 69 -1.09 -13.08 1.44
C LEU A 69 0.38 -13.15 1.89
N TYR A 70 1.03 -12.01 2.11
CA TYR A 70 2.40 -11.97 2.61
C TYR A 70 2.52 -12.67 3.95
N LEU A 71 1.64 -12.35 4.91
CA LEU A 71 1.60 -13.02 6.20
C LEU A 71 1.38 -14.52 6.08
N ASN A 72 0.41 -14.94 5.27
CA ASN A 72 0.12 -16.35 5.07
C ASN A 72 1.28 -17.14 4.46
N CYS A 73 2.08 -16.52 3.59
CA CYS A 73 3.19 -17.19 2.92
C CYS A 73 4.47 -17.24 3.75
N TRP A 74 4.72 -16.23 4.59
CA TRP A 74 6.02 -16.07 5.23
C TRP A 74 6.01 -16.13 6.77
N HIS A 75 4.82 -16.04 7.40
CA HIS A 75 4.71 -16.12 8.85
C HIS A 75 4.07 -17.42 9.28
N SER A 76 4.83 -18.27 9.96
CA SER A 76 4.43 -19.63 10.35
C SER A 76 3.25 -19.68 11.33
N ASP A 77 2.97 -18.59 12.02
CA ASP A 77 1.83 -18.43 12.94
C ASP A 77 0.55 -17.96 12.22
N VAL A 78 0.61 -17.79 10.88
CA VAL A 78 -0.51 -17.38 10.05
C VAL A 78 -0.86 -18.49 9.08
N HIS A 79 -2.06 -19.03 9.24
CA HIS A 79 -2.61 -19.99 8.30
C HIS A 79 -4.03 -19.57 7.91
N ILE A 80 -4.21 -19.23 6.64
CA ILE A 80 -5.49 -18.82 6.07
C ILE A 80 -5.88 -19.87 5.03
N PRO A 81 -6.86 -20.76 5.35
CA PRO A 81 -7.21 -21.89 4.47
C PRO A 81 -7.55 -21.47 3.04
N GLU A 82 -8.23 -20.34 2.87
CA GLU A 82 -8.60 -19.80 1.57
C GLU A 82 -7.37 -19.38 0.72
N PHE A 83 -6.21 -19.18 1.36
CA PHE A 83 -4.96 -18.79 0.72
C PHE A 83 -3.90 -19.90 0.68
N ALA A 84 -4.25 -21.14 1.06
CA ALA A 84 -3.29 -22.23 1.15
C ALA A 84 -2.51 -22.49 -0.15
N ASN A 85 -3.15 -22.34 -1.30
CA ASN A 85 -2.54 -22.59 -2.60
C ASN A 85 -1.80 -21.36 -3.20
N PHE A 86 -1.88 -20.20 -2.55
CA PHE A 86 -1.30 -18.97 -3.10
C PHE A 86 0.22 -18.92 -2.94
N CYS A 87 0.75 -19.51 -1.86
CA CYS A 87 2.19 -19.44 -1.57
C CYS A 87 3.04 -20.34 -2.49
N ALA A 88 2.43 -21.35 -3.10
CA ALA A 88 3.11 -22.22 -4.06
C ALA A 88 3.23 -21.62 -5.46
N ALA A 89 2.42 -20.59 -5.77
CA ALA A 89 2.39 -19.93 -7.07
C ALA A 89 3.00 -18.52 -6.95
N SER A 90 4.09 -18.28 -7.67
CA SER A 90 4.67 -16.94 -7.78
C SER A 90 5.22 -16.75 -9.20
N PRO A 91 4.65 -15.83 -10.00
CA PRO A 91 3.53 -14.93 -9.69
C PRO A 91 2.17 -15.64 -9.57
N LEU A 92 1.26 -15.06 -8.79
CA LEU A 92 -0.11 -15.53 -8.63
C LEU A 92 -0.92 -15.31 -9.92
N PRO A 93 -1.74 -16.27 -10.38
CA PRO A 93 -2.66 -16.04 -11.49
C PRO A 93 -3.66 -14.92 -11.18
N GLN A 94 -3.81 -13.95 -12.09
CA GLN A 94 -4.75 -12.83 -11.92
C GLN A 94 -6.17 -13.28 -11.52
N PRO A 95 -6.80 -14.31 -12.13
CA PRO A 95 -8.16 -14.72 -11.77
C PRO A 95 -8.27 -15.17 -10.30
N ALA A 96 -7.26 -15.89 -9.80
CA ALA A 96 -7.23 -16.33 -8.39
C ALA A 96 -7.10 -15.14 -7.44
N TYR A 97 -6.22 -14.18 -7.76
CA TYR A 97 -6.06 -12.95 -7.00
C TYR A 97 -7.36 -12.13 -6.97
N GLU A 98 -8.03 -11.96 -8.11
CA GLU A 98 -9.30 -11.22 -8.20
C GLU A 98 -10.43 -11.90 -7.41
N GLN A 99 -10.50 -13.23 -7.42
CA GLN A 99 -11.48 -13.97 -6.63
C GLN A 99 -11.28 -13.72 -5.13
N ALA A 100 -10.03 -13.79 -4.65
CA ALA A 100 -9.70 -13.49 -3.27
C ALA A 100 -10.01 -12.03 -2.90
N LEU A 101 -9.70 -11.09 -3.81
CA LEU A 101 -9.97 -9.66 -3.63
C LEU A 101 -11.48 -9.39 -3.49
N GLU A 102 -12.30 -9.99 -4.34
CA GLU A 102 -13.75 -9.82 -4.29
C GLU A 102 -14.37 -10.50 -3.05
N MET A 103 -13.84 -11.64 -2.62
CA MET A 103 -14.23 -12.28 -1.36
C MET A 103 -13.96 -11.36 -0.17
N LEU A 104 -12.75 -10.79 -0.06
CA LEU A 104 -12.39 -9.87 1.00
C LEU A 104 -13.25 -8.60 0.97
N ARG A 105 -13.45 -8.02 -0.22
CA ARG A 105 -14.29 -6.83 -0.39
C ARG A 105 -15.69 -7.03 0.15
N ARG A 106 -16.32 -8.15 -0.19
CA ARG A 106 -17.71 -8.44 0.22
C ARG A 106 -17.83 -8.75 1.70
N ALA A 107 -16.87 -9.48 2.26
CA ALA A 107 -16.98 -9.99 3.62
C ALA A 107 -16.47 -9.00 4.69
N TYR A 108 -15.44 -8.19 4.37
CA TYR A 108 -14.71 -7.42 5.37
C TYR A 108 -14.49 -5.95 5.02
N PHE A 109 -14.46 -5.61 3.72
CA PHE A 109 -14.05 -4.28 3.27
C PHE A 109 -15.11 -3.62 2.37
N PRO A 110 -16.26 -3.20 2.93
CA PRO A 110 -17.30 -2.53 2.15
C PRO A 110 -16.77 -1.22 1.57
N LEU A 111 -16.94 -1.06 0.25
CA LEU A 111 -16.50 0.13 -0.47
C LEU A 111 -17.69 1.07 -0.72
N PHE A 112 -17.51 2.34 -0.39
CA PHE A 112 -18.49 3.40 -0.65
C PHE A 112 -18.12 4.13 -1.95
N TYR A 113 -18.76 3.76 -3.04
CA TYR A 113 -18.55 4.42 -4.32
C TYR A 113 -19.05 5.86 -4.30
N PRO A 114 -18.30 6.88 -4.77
CA PRO A 114 -16.96 6.80 -5.37
C PRO A 114 -15.79 7.04 -4.40
N PHE A 115 -16.01 7.04 -3.11
CA PHE A 115 -15.05 7.51 -2.08
C PHE A 115 -14.11 6.42 -1.56
N GLY A 116 -14.45 5.13 -1.76
CA GLY A 116 -13.66 4.02 -1.23
C GLY A 116 -13.92 3.76 0.26
N MET A 117 -12.86 3.56 1.02
CA MET A 117 -12.90 3.41 2.49
C MET A 117 -11.87 4.33 3.14
N ASN A 118 -12.03 4.58 4.42
CA ASN A 118 -11.03 5.26 5.24
C ASN A 118 -10.19 4.25 6.05
N GLY A 119 -9.12 4.72 6.69
CA GLY A 119 -8.21 3.85 7.43
C GLY A 119 -8.82 3.19 8.66
N LEU A 120 -9.81 3.81 9.32
CA LEU A 120 -10.54 3.19 10.43
C LEU A 120 -11.37 2.00 9.94
N ALA A 121 -12.10 2.15 8.83
CA ALA A 121 -12.85 1.07 8.21
C ALA A 121 -11.93 -0.08 7.77
N LEU A 122 -10.76 0.25 7.19
CA LEU A 122 -9.74 -0.73 6.84
C LEU A 122 -9.25 -1.50 8.08
N SER A 123 -8.93 -0.80 9.18
CA SER A 123 -8.50 -1.41 10.44
C SER A 123 -9.58 -2.31 11.06
N LEU A 124 -10.85 -1.89 11.02
CA LEU A 124 -11.97 -2.70 11.50
C LEU A 124 -12.15 -3.97 10.66
N GLY A 125 -12.08 -3.88 9.34
CA GLY A 125 -12.15 -5.02 8.43
C GLY A 125 -11.01 -6.03 8.67
N MET A 126 -9.77 -5.53 8.83
CA MET A 126 -8.62 -6.38 9.19
C MET A 126 -8.82 -7.08 10.55
N ASN A 127 -9.31 -6.37 11.56
CA ASN A 127 -9.57 -6.97 12.87
C ASN A 127 -10.68 -8.02 12.83
N LEU A 128 -11.72 -7.79 12.03
CA LEU A 128 -12.78 -8.77 11.83
C LEU A 128 -12.23 -10.03 11.13
N PHE A 129 -11.38 -9.84 10.11
CA PHE A 129 -10.68 -10.94 9.43
C PHE A 129 -9.81 -11.73 10.41
N PHE A 130 -8.92 -11.05 11.15
CA PHE A 130 -8.05 -11.69 12.14
C PHE A 130 -8.82 -12.47 13.20
N LYS A 131 -9.93 -11.91 13.68
CA LYS A 131 -10.81 -12.60 14.64
C LYS A 131 -11.43 -13.87 14.04
N ARG A 132 -11.95 -13.78 12.82
CA ARG A 132 -12.63 -14.91 12.14
C ARG A 132 -11.67 -16.06 11.85
N HIS A 133 -10.43 -15.76 11.50
CA HIS A 133 -9.39 -16.75 11.20
C HIS A 133 -8.52 -17.09 12.42
N THR A 134 -8.87 -16.61 13.60
CA THR A 134 -8.15 -16.87 14.88
C THR A 134 -6.67 -16.50 14.79
N LEU A 135 -6.34 -15.45 14.02
CA LEU A 135 -4.96 -14.99 13.85
C LEU A 135 -4.51 -14.17 15.07
N PRO A 136 -3.22 -14.29 15.47
CA PRO A 136 -2.70 -13.67 16.69
C PRO A 136 -2.39 -12.16 16.53
N TYR A 137 -3.04 -11.49 15.59
CA TYR A 137 -2.77 -10.09 15.26
C TYR A 137 -3.93 -9.16 15.61
N LYS A 138 -3.58 -7.90 15.85
CA LYS A 138 -4.51 -6.77 15.97
C LYS A 138 -4.07 -5.64 15.07
N ALA A 139 -4.94 -5.20 14.18
CA ALA A 139 -4.72 -4.03 13.33
C ALA A 139 -5.03 -2.74 14.09
N ARG A 140 -4.16 -1.74 13.93
CA ARG A 140 -4.30 -0.40 14.46
C ARG A 140 -4.23 0.62 13.33
N TRP A 141 -5.05 1.64 13.41
CA TRP A 141 -5.00 2.76 12.49
C TRP A 141 -4.47 4.00 13.17
N SER A 142 -3.55 4.68 12.49
CA SER A 142 -2.98 5.96 12.88
C SER A 142 -1.95 5.90 14.00
N VAL A 143 -0.91 6.66 13.81
CA VAL A 143 0.15 6.92 14.78
C VAL A 143 0.45 8.43 14.81
N PRO A 144 1.01 8.96 15.91
CA PRO A 144 1.55 10.30 15.94
C PRO A 144 2.56 10.52 14.80
N ARG A 145 2.58 11.72 14.22
CA ARG A 145 3.48 12.04 13.09
C ARG A 145 4.96 11.81 13.43
N THR A 146 5.32 12.07 14.66
CA THR A 146 6.68 11.90 15.18
C THR A 146 7.12 10.44 15.25
N GLU A 147 6.18 9.52 15.34
CA GLU A 147 6.43 8.08 15.44
C GLU A 147 6.27 7.32 14.11
N LEU A 148 5.80 8.01 13.06
CA LEU A 148 5.38 7.36 11.80
C LEU A 148 6.50 6.48 11.21
N TRP A 149 7.68 7.07 11.01
CA TRP A 149 8.80 6.38 10.37
C TRP A 149 9.39 5.30 11.27
N GLN A 150 9.50 5.59 12.57
CA GLN A 150 9.94 4.59 13.55
C GLN A 150 8.99 3.38 13.57
N ARG A 151 7.68 3.61 13.51
CA ARG A 151 6.69 2.52 13.49
C ARG A 151 6.78 1.69 12.22
N ILE A 152 6.94 2.33 11.05
CA ILE A 152 7.15 1.64 9.78
C ILE A 152 8.44 0.80 9.86
N GLY A 153 9.56 1.37 10.29
CA GLY A 153 10.84 0.65 10.45
C GLY A 153 10.71 -0.57 11.35
N ALA A 154 10.13 -0.40 12.54
CA ALA A 154 9.92 -1.49 13.49
C ALA A 154 9.03 -2.62 12.96
N MET A 155 8.10 -2.33 12.05
CA MET A 155 7.28 -3.34 11.37
C MET A 155 8.11 -4.10 10.33
N LEU A 156 8.84 -3.37 9.46
CA LEU A 156 9.68 -3.96 8.41
C LEU A 156 10.80 -4.83 8.97
N GLU A 157 11.44 -4.41 10.10
CA GLU A 157 12.43 -5.23 10.82
C GLU A 157 11.87 -6.59 11.27
N ARG A 158 10.57 -6.62 11.58
CA ARG A 158 9.82 -7.84 11.94
C ARG A 158 9.25 -8.56 10.74
N ASP A 159 9.63 -8.16 9.53
CA ASP A 159 9.15 -8.72 8.27
C ASP A 159 7.63 -8.55 8.06
N LEU A 160 7.08 -7.43 8.50
CA LEU A 160 5.65 -7.12 8.42
C LEU A 160 5.44 -5.93 7.49
N PRO A 161 4.72 -6.08 6.37
CA PRO A 161 4.38 -4.95 5.51
C PRO A 161 3.43 -3.98 6.21
N VAL A 162 3.47 -2.70 5.81
CA VAL A 162 2.66 -1.64 6.43
C VAL A 162 1.77 -0.99 5.39
N ILE A 163 0.45 -0.92 5.64
CA ILE A 163 -0.43 -0.19 4.73
C ILE A 163 -0.40 1.29 5.10
N MET A 164 -0.07 2.13 4.12
CA MET A 164 0.05 3.57 4.29
C MET A 164 -1.02 4.30 3.46
N ALA A 165 -1.62 5.34 4.02
CA ALA A 165 -2.54 6.20 3.29
C ALA A 165 -1.89 7.52 2.89
N VAL A 166 -1.95 7.83 1.61
CA VAL A 166 -1.82 9.18 1.08
C VAL A 166 -3.22 9.80 1.10
N GLY A 167 -3.53 10.56 2.14
CA GLY A 167 -4.88 11.08 2.39
C GLY A 167 -5.40 12.01 1.29
N PRO A 168 -6.71 12.29 1.26
CA PRO A 168 -7.28 13.33 0.40
C PRO A 168 -6.81 14.71 0.86
N ASN A 169 -6.93 15.71 -0.03
CA ASN A 169 -6.76 17.10 0.37
C ASN A 169 -7.90 17.50 1.33
N PHE A 170 -7.56 17.78 2.59
CA PHE A 170 -8.51 18.13 3.64
C PHE A 170 -7.94 19.26 4.53
N PRO A 171 -8.72 20.30 4.83
CA PRO A 171 -10.10 20.56 4.42
C PRO A 171 -10.24 21.12 3.01
N ARG A 172 -9.14 21.29 2.28
CA ARG A 172 -9.08 22.00 0.99
C ARG A 172 -9.38 21.07 -0.19
N PHE A 173 -10.59 20.53 -0.26
CA PHE A 173 -10.99 19.55 -1.29
C PHE A 173 -10.90 20.05 -2.74
N TRP A 174 -10.85 21.37 -2.95
CA TRP A 174 -10.66 21.99 -4.27
C TRP A 174 -9.22 21.93 -4.77
N GLN A 175 -8.26 21.72 -3.87
CA GLN A 175 -6.87 21.49 -4.27
C GLN A 175 -6.74 20.12 -4.93
N LYS A 176 -5.90 20.07 -5.97
CA LYS A 176 -5.61 18.81 -6.68
C LYS A 176 -4.17 18.34 -6.46
N LYS A 177 -3.52 18.82 -5.40
CA LYS A 177 -2.15 18.47 -5.11
C LYS A 177 -2.06 17.03 -4.60
N GLY A 178 -1.14 16.22 -5.13
CA GLY A 178 -0.83 14.86 -4.70
C GLY A 178 0.54 14.76 -4.06
N ALA A 179 0.85 13.65 -3.40
CA ALA A 179 2.22 13.28 -3.02
C ALA A 179 2.91 12.64 -4.23
N ASN A 180 4.16 13.00 -4.48
CA ASN A 180 4.93 12.50 -5.61
C ASN A 180 5.45 11.10 -5.37
N PHE A 181 5.31 10.24 -6.38
CA PHE A 181 5.88 8.91 -6.43
C PHE A 181 6.96 8.88 -7.49
N PHE A 182 8.06 8.21 -7.18
CA PHE A 182 9.24 8.10 -8.02
C PHE A 182 9.44 6.64 -8.43
N ARG A 183 10.15 6.43 -9.53
CA ARG A 183 10.69 5.13 -9.94
C ARG A 183 12.20 5.19 -9.91
N LEU A 184 12.81 4.05 -9.61
CA LEU A 184 14.25 3.89 -9.73
C LEU A 184 14.59 3.57 -11.19
N SER A 185 15.41 4.41 -11.83
CA SER A 185 15.89 4.16 -13.19
C SER A 185 16.98 3.07 -13.20
N PRO A 186 17.29 2.48 -14.35
CA PRO A 186 18.40 1.51 -14.46
C PRO A 186 19.75 2.09 -14.00
N GLU A 187 19.93 3.41 -14.09
CA GLU A 187 21.13 4.13 -13.65
C GLU A 187 21.14 4.41 -12.14
N GLY A 188 20.17 3.88 -11.38
CA GLY A 188 20.08 4.06 -9.93
C GLY A 188 19.57 5.44 -9.49
N ARG A 189 18.89 6.19 -10.35
CA ARG A 189 18.33 7.51 -10.01
C ARG A 189 16.85 7.45 -9.77
N TYR A 190 16.36 8.20 -8.78
CA TYR A 190 14.93 8.37 -8.54
C TYR A 190 14.35 9.39 -9.52
N GLU A 191 13.44 8.94 -10.36
CA GLU A 191 12.78 9.77 -11.37
C GLU A 191 11.30 9.96 -11.01
N PRO A 192 10.77 11.21 -11.07
CA PRO A 192 9.35 11.47 -10.87
C PRO A 192 8.50 10.65 -11.84
N SER A 193 7.41 10.06 -11.34
CA SER A 193 6.56 9.18 -12.15
C SER A 193 5.10 9.59 -12.10
N VAL A 194 4.46 9.50 -10.94
CA VAL A 194 3.04 9.81 -10.75
C VAL A 194 2.84 10.56 -9.44
N SER A 195 1.72 11.26 -9.30
CA SER A 195 1.28 11.78 -8.02
C SER A 195 -0.01 11.11 -7.56
N ALA A 196 -0.15 10.92 -6.26
CA ALA A 196 -1.30 10.26 -5.65
C ALA A 196 -1.92 11.08 -4.53
N ARG A 197 -3.23 10.95 -4.39
CA ARG A 197 -4.03 11.45 -3.25
C ARG A 197 -5.21 10.52 -3.04
N ALA A 198 -5.73 10.46 -1.82
CA ALA A 198 -6.84 9.57 -1.46
C ALA A 198 -6.55 8.12 -1.89
N HIS A 199 -5.36 7.62 -1.56
CA HIS A 199 -4.85 6.35 -2.04
C HIS A 199 -4.16 5.56 -0.93
N PHE A 200 -4.38 4.24 -0.90
CA PHE A 200 -3.66 3.31 -0.04
C PHE A 200 -2.55 2.61 -0.83
N VAL A 201 -1.41 2.48 -0.19
CA VAL A 201 -0.20 1.81 -0.72
C VAL A 201 0.38 0.90 0.36
N THR A 202 1.23 -0.04 0.00
CA THR A 202 1.94 -0.87 0.98
C THR A 202 3.41 -0.49 1.01
N ALA A 203 3.91 -0.12 2.20
CA ALA A 203 5.32 0.12 2.46
C ALA A 203 6.03 -1.23 2.59
N THR A 204 7.10 -1.41 1.84
CA THR A 204 7.91 -2.63 1.74
C THR A 204 9.37 -2.41 2.08
N GLY A 205 9.82 -1.14 2.12
CA GLY A 205 11.16 -0.76 2.52
C GLY A 205 11.23 0.69 3.02
N LEU A 206 12.23 1.00 3.82
CA LEU A 206 12.46 2.31 4.42
C LEU A 206 13.95 2.56 4.64
N ASP A 207 14.43 3.72 4.24
CA ASP A 207 15.72 4.28 4.66
C ASP A 207 15.52 5.69 5.27
N ASP A 208 16.60 6.43 5.48
CA ASP A 208 16.53 7.75 6.10
C ASP A 208 15.83 8.81 5.25
N GLU A 209 15.82 8.67 3.93
CA GLU A 209 15.24 9.65 3.00
C GLU A 209 14.00 9.11 2.28
N TRP A 210 13.95 7.81 1.99
CA TRP A 210 12.98 7.21 1.10
C TRP A 210 12.16 6.11 1.77
N ILE A 211 10.95 5.92 1.24
CA ILE A 211 10.11 4.76 1.53
C ILE A 211 9.80 4.05 0.21
N GLU A 212 10.05 2.74 0.18
CA GLU A 212 9.66 1.86 -0.93
C GLU A 212 8.21 1.46 -0.77
N LEU A 213 7.47 1.52 -1.85
CA LEU A 213 6.02 1.31 -1.87
C LEU A 213 5.62 0.34 -2.98
N SER A 214 4.67 -0.53 -2.66
CA SER A 214 3.88 -1.25 -3.66
C SER A 214 2.59 -0.47 -3.94
N SER A 215 2.33 -0.19 -5.20
CA SER A 215 1.11 0.46 -5.67
C SER A 215 0.89 0.17 -7.15
N TRP A 216 -0.37 -0.04 -7.55
CA TRP A 216 -0.74 -0.28 -8.95
C TRP A 216 0.11 -1.34 -9.66
N GLY A 217 0.44 -2.43 -8.97
CA GLY A 217 1.25 -3.52 -9.49
C GLY A 217 2.71 -3.17 -9.79
N SER A 218 3.20 -2.08 -9.25
CA SER A 218 4.56 -1.58 -9.49
C SER A 218 5.22 -1.12 -8.21
N ARG A 219 6.55 -1.14 -8.22
CA ARG A 219 7.38 -0.59 -7.17
C ARG A 219 7.55 0.90 -7.39
N TYR A 220 7.32 1.68 -6.34
CA TYR A 220 7.52 3.12 -6.29
C TYR A 220 8.32 3.51 -5.07
N TYR A 221 8.80 4.74 -5.09
CA TYR A 221 9.50 5.36 -3.98
C TYR A 221 8.88 6.72 -3.69
N MET A 222 8.90 7.12 -2.42
CA MET A 222 8.42 8.43 -2.01
C MET A 222 9.36 9.02 -0.97
N ARG A 223 9.65 10.31 -1.06
CA ARG A 223 10.48 11.00 -0.07
C ARG A 223 9.71 11.19 1.23
N ARG A 224 10.36 10.88 2.35
CA ARG A 224 9.79 11.01 3.70
C ARG A 224 9.44 12.46 4.02
N ASP A 225 10.31 13.41 3.67
CA ASP A 225 10.08 14.84 3.88
C ASP A 225 8.95 15.40 3.00
N GLU A 226 8.83 14.94 1.74
CA GLU A 226 7.73 15.33 0.84
C GLU A 226 6.39 14.79 1.35
N PHE A 227 6.34 13.56 1.83
CA PHE A 227 5.13 13.03 2.46
C PHE A 227 4.75 13.82 3.72
N ALA A 228 5.72 14.13 4.59
CA ALA A 228 5.46 14.92 5.80
C ALA A 228 4.93 16.32 5.47
N ARG A 229 5.48 16.95 4.44
CA ARG A 229 5.03 18.25 3.91
C ARG A 229 3.62 18.15 3.34
N TYR A 230 3.36 17.15 2.48
CA TYR A 230 2.03 16.90 1.92
C TYR A 230 0.99 16.69 3.03
N ALA A 231 1.29 15.84 4.02
CA ALA A 231 0.41 15.57 5.14
C ALA A 231 0.12 16.82 5.99
N LYS A 232 1.06 17.77 6.09
CA LYS A 232 0.89 19.02 6.84
C LYS A 232 0.12 20.07 6.04
N GLU A 233 0.44 20.23 4.76
CA GLU A 233 -0.05 21.34 3.95
C GLU A 233 -1.34 21.02 3.20
N CYS A 234 -1.51 19.77 2.79
CA CYS A 234 -2.59 19.36 1.90
C CYS A 234 -3.61 18.42 2.55
N SER A 235 -3.28 17.83 3.70
CA SER A 235 -4.13 16.85 4.38
C SER A 235 -4.01 16.99 5.91
N ASN A 236 -4.08 15.87 6.64
CA ASN A 236 -3.83 15.82 8.09
C ASN A 236 -3.25 14.46 8.51
N SER A 237 -2.79 14.36 9.76
CA SER A 237 -2.14 13.16 10.30
C SER A 237 -3.08 11.95 10.47
N LEU A 238 -4.38 12.15 10.56
CA LEU A 238 -5.33 11.05 10.65
C LEU A 238 -5.60 10.42 9.27
N LEU A 239 -5.62 11.23 8.22
CA LEU A 239 -5.86 10.79 6.84
C LEU A 239 -4.56 10.37 6.14
N CYS A 240 -3.42 10.97 6.50
CA CYS A 240 -2.08 10.56 6.07
C CYS A 240 -1.41 9.80 7.21
N SER A 241 -1.72 8.53 7.34
CA SER A 241 -1.21 7.67 8.41
C SER A 241 -1.05 6.23 7.94
N ILE A 242 -0.83 5.32 8.87
CA ILE A 242 -0.60 3.90 8.58
C ILE A 242 -1.60 2.99 9.30
N LEU A 243 -1.86 1.85 8.69
CA LEU A 243 -2.35 0.67 9.36
C LEU A 243 -1.15 -0.26 9.62
N TYR A 244 -0.95 -0.58 10.87
CA TYR A 244 0.07 -1.51 11.33
C TYR A 244 -0.58 -2.62 12.16
N ILE A 245 0.13 -3.72 12.35
CA ILE A 245 -0.37 -4.87 13.12
C ILE A 245 0.50 -5.12 14.34
N GLU A 246 -0.13 -5.53 15.43
CA GLU A 246 0.52 -5.93 16.67
C GLU A 246 0.16 -7.38 16.97
N HIS A 247 1.12 -8.15 17.45
CA HIS A 247 0.84 -9.48 17.99
C HIS A 247 0.06 -9.33 19.31
N LYS A 248 -0.98 -10.15 19.52
CA LYS A 248 -1.81 -10.15 20.74
C LYS A 248 -1.08 -10.81 21.90
#